data_71cb5583d14ca7fe9a2e908cdbeba0c5
#
_entry.id   71cb5583d14ca7fe9a2e908cdbeba0c5
#
_cell.length_a   1.000
_cell.length_b   1.000
_cell.length_c   1.000
_cell.angle_alpha   90.00
_cell.angle_beta   90.00
_cell.angle_gamma   90.00
#
_symmetry.space_group_name_H-M   'P 1'
#
loop_
_entity.id
_entity.type
_entity.pdbx_description
1 polymer ?
#
loop_
_entity_poly.entity_id
_entity_poly.type
_entity_poly.pdbx_seq_one_letter_code
_entity_poly.pdbx_strand_id
1 'polypeptide(L)'
;NANFPLNQLDDVACVKWPFCAQKISEPGNKIQIDYFYPYSILATQADFEKSLSVCDMLVFIGYPEPYYDTERKAPILRSGVIASDPRFNYKEHQLGNCLAYEAFSLGGSSGSPVLAIQKGFKVGSGLQAPTDFYREIKLIGINFGCCNVVKEVSTNQIPELTVQQTQHSGLSLLYKSTSILEAIDS
;
A
#
# COMPACT_ATOMS: atom_id res chain seq x y z
N ASN A 1 -18.15 -3.61 -15.74
CA ASN A 1 -16.94 -4.29 -16.21
C ASN A 1 -15.79 -3.88 -15.29
N ALA A 2 -14.91 -4.81 -14.98
CA ALA A 2 -13.66 -4.55 -14.27
C ALA A 2 -12.55 -4.35 -15.30
N ASN A 3 -11.66 -3.41 -15.04
CA ASN A 3 -10.46 -3.14 -15.81
C ASN A 3 -9.24 -3.64 -15.04
N PHE A 4 -8.24 -4.13 -15.75
CA PHE A 4 -7.03 -4.72 -15.19
C PHE A 4 -5.79 -4.08 -15.80
N PRO A 5 -4.65 -4.05 -15.07
CA PRO A 5 -3.37 -3.63 -15.62
C PRO A 5 -2.91 -4.51 -16.79
N LEU A 6 -1.98 -4.01 -17.58
CA LEU A 6 -1.38 -4.77 -18.68
C LEU A 6 -0.50 -5.92 -18.18
N ASN A 7 0.17 -5.74 -17.06
CA ASN A 7 0.96 -6.80 -16.44
C ASN A 7 0.06 -7.79 -15.69
N GLN A 8 -0.02 -9.01 -16.17
CA GLN A 8 -0.85 -10.08 -15.58
C GLN A 8 -0.39 -10.54 -14.18
N LEU A 9 0.81 -10.16 -13.76
CA LEU A 9 1.30 -10.44 -12.41
C LEU A 9 0.75 -9.44 -11.36
N ASP A 10 0.20 -8.31 -11.82
CA ASP A 10 -0.35 -7.28 -10.92
C ASP A 10 -1.80 -7.62 -10.58
N ASP A 11 -2.03 -8.18 -9.40
CA ASP A 11 -3.38 -8.53 -8.90
C ASP A 11 -4.12 -7.26 -8.40
N VAL A 12 -4.41 -6.37 -9.35
CA VAL A 12 -5.14 -5.12 -9.15
C VAL A 12 -6.29 -5.06 -10.15
N ALA A 13 -7.44 -4.58 -9.70
CA ALA A 13 -8.59 -4.34 -10.56
C ALA A 13 -9.24 -3.00 -10.26
N CYS A 14 -9.69 -2.30 -11.29
CA CYS A 14 -10.48 -1.10 -11.18
C CYS A 14 -11.89 -1.35 -11.69
N VAL A 15 -12.88 -0.90 -10.93
CA VAL A 15 -14.29 -0.99 -11.32
C VAL A 15 -14.85 0.42 -11.38
N LYS A 16 -15.38 0.79 -12.54
CA LYS A 16 -16.11 2.05 -12.65
C LYS A 16 -17.39 1.98 -11.82
N TRP A 17 -17.44 2.77 -10.77
CA TRP A 17 -18.58 2.81 -9.88
C TRP A 17 -19.70 3.65 -10.51
N PRO A 18 -20.88 3.09 -10.83
CA PRO A 18 -21.93 3.79 -11.55
C PRO A 18 -22.78 4.71 -10.66
N PHE A 19 -22.55 4.72 -9.35
CA PHE A 19 -23.38 5.46 -8.42
C PHE A 19 -22.75 6.81 -8.09
N CYS A 20 -23.42 7.89 -8.46
CA CYS A 20 -23.16 9.15 -7.77
C CYS A 20 -23.73 9.05 -6.33
N ALA A 21 -23.08 9.72 -5.39
CA ALA A 21 -23.38 9.69 -3.95
C ALA A 21 -24.86 9.96 -3.61
N GLN A 22 -25.62 10.56 -4.51
CA GLN A 22 -27.06 10.85 -4.36
C GLN A 22 -27.97 9.61 -4.41
N LYS A 23 -27.53 8.48 -4.97
CA LYS A 23 -28.36 7.26 -5.06
C LYS A 23 -28.18 6.27 -3.91
N ILE A 24 -27.25 6.51 -3.00
CA ILE A 24 -27.01 5.64 -1.84
C ILE A 24 -27.91 6.00 -0.65
N SER A 25 -28.76 7.02 -0.79
CA SER A 25 -29.71 7.46 0.23
C SER A 25 -31.05 6.74 0.07
N GLU A 26 -31.11 5.44 0.30
CA GLU A 26 -32.41 4.82 0.63
C GLU A 26 -32.78 5.18 2.08
N PRO A 27 -34.08 5.47 2.36
CA PRO A 27 -34.54 5.78 3.70
C PRO A 27 -34.26 4.58 4.62
N GLY A 28 -33.27 4.71 5.52
CA GLY A 28 -32.91 3.68 6.48
C GLY A 28 -31.44 3.21 6.42
N ASN A 29 -30.75 3.34 5.29
CA ASN A 29 -29.32 3.02 5.15
C ASN A 29 -28.56 4.22 4.59
N LYS A 30 -28.16 5.12 5.47
CA LYS A 30 -27.23 6.20 5.08
C LYS A 30 -25.81 5.64 5.02
N ILE A 31 -25.38 5.17 3.85
CA ILE A 31 -23.96 5.05 3.57
C ILE A 31 -23.49 6.45 3.19
N GLN A 32 -22.88 7.14 4.11
CA GLN A 32 -22.24 8.42 3.86
C GLN A 32 -20.82 8.14 3.39
N ILE A 33 -20.51 8.45 2.12
CA ILE A 33 -19.14 8.42 1.61
C ILE A 33 -18.58 9.83 1.78
N ASP A 34 -17.83 10.03 2.86
CA ASP A 34 -17.36 11.37 3.23
C ASP A 34 -16.05 11.74 2.53
N TYR A 35 -15.29 10.76 2.01
CA TYR A 35 -13.93 10.98 1.51
C TYR A 35 -13.65 10.22 0.23
N PHE A 36 -13.17 10.94 -0.78
CA PHE A 36 -12.57 10.39 -1.99
C PHE A 36 -11.12 10.83 -2.05
N TYR A 37 -10.26 9.93 -2.48
CA TYR A 37 -8.93 10.33 -2.90
C TYR A 37 -9.01 10.92 -4.31
N PRO A 38 -8.57 12.16 -4.54
CA PRO A 38 -8.52 12.71 -5.88
C PRO A 38 -7.50 11.94 -6.72
N TYR A 39 -7.73 11.81 -8.02
CA TYR A 39 -6.82 11.14 -8.95
C TYR A 39 -5.36 11.65 -8.83
N SER A 40 -5.18 12.93 -8.56
CA SER A 40 -3.87 13.58 -8.38
C SER A 40 -3.05 13.07 -7.21
N ILE A 41 -3.66 12.35 -6.26
CA ILE A 41 -2.90 11.75 -5.14
C ILE A 41 -2.14 10.49 -5.56
N LEU A 42 -2.54 9.82 -6.64
CA LEU A 42 -1.85 8.66 -7.16
C LEU A 42 -0.43 9.04 -7.59
N ALA A 43 0.56 8.30 -7.12
CA ALA A 43 1.92 8.48 -7.57
C ALA A 43 2.04 7.99 -9.01
N THR A 44 2.63 8.84 -9.85
CA THR A 44 2.92 8.55 -11.25
C THR A 44 4.29 7.89 -11.39
N GLN A 45 4.62 7.39 -12.58
CA GLN A 45 5.96 6.89 -12.89
C GLN A 45 7.04 7.94 -12.59
N ALA A 46 6.79 9.21 -12.91
CA ALA A 46 7.71 10.32 -12.61
C ALA A 46 7.89 10.53 -11.10
N ASP A 47 6.86 10.28 -10.28
CA ASP A 47 7.00 10.34 -8.82
C ASP A 47 7.92 9.24 -8.31
N PHE A 48 7.80 8.01 -8.84
CA PHE A 48 8.69 6.90 -8.47
C PHE A 48 10.14 7.13 -8.89
N GLU A 49 10.36 7.79 -10.00
CA GLU A 49 11.72 8.06 -10.52
C GLU A 49 12.42 9.24 -9.83
N LYS A 50 11.67 10.27 -9.43
CA LYS A 50 12.26 11.57 -9.06
C LYS A 50 11.97 12.03 -7.64
N SER A 51 10.82 11.65 -7.06
CA SER A 51 10.35 12.23 -5.80
C SER A 51 10.26 11.25 -4.64
N LEU A 52 10.24 9.94 -4.92
CA LEU A 52 10.26 8.89 -3.91
C LEU A 52 11.68 8.34 -3.73
N SER A 53 12.01 7.96 -2.50
CA SER A 53 13.32 7.45 -2.14
C SER A 53 13.21 6.32 -1.11
N VAL A 54 14.22 5.46 -1.07
CA VAL A 54 14.41 4.54 0.07
C VAL A 54 14.44 5.34 1.36
N CYS A 55 13.90 4.80 2.43
CA CYS A 55 13.70 5.45 3.74
C CYS A 55 12.63 6.55 3.77
N ASP A 56 11.92 6.86 2.70
CA ASP A 56 10.74 7.71 2.79
C ASP A 56 9.68 7.05 3.67
N MET A 57 9.17 7.82 4.63
CA MET A 57 8.12 7.35 5.52
C MET A 57 6.81 7.12 4.77
N LEU A 58 6.14 6.07 5.14
CA LEU A 58 4.83 5.72 4.62
C LEU A 58 3.86 5.31 5.73
N VAL A 59 2.59 5.36 5.42
CA VAL A 59 1.51 4.81 6.25
C VAL A 59 0.59 3.96 5.39
N PHE A 60 -0.02 2.96 6.00
CA PHE A 60 -1.08 2.17 5.38
C PHE A 60 -2.20 1.91 6.37
N ILE A 61 -3.42 1.81 5.86
CA ILE A 61 -4.63 1.74 6.65
C ILE A 61 -5.38 0.47 6.27
N GLY A 62 -5.67 -0.37 7.24
CA GLY A 62 -6.32 -1.65 6.97
C GLY A 62 -7.11 -2.19 8.16
N TYR A 63 -7.67 -3.37 7.97
CA TYR A 63 -8.47 -4.09 8.97
C TYR A 63 -7.82 -5.43 9.33
N PRO A 64 -6.61 -5.42 9.92
CA PRO A 64 -5.92 -6.66 10.27
C PRO A 64 -6.64 -7.37 11.43
N GLU A 65 -7.12 -8.58 11.19
CA GLU A 65 -7.70 -9.40 12.24
C GLU A 65 -6.61 -10.02 13.14
N PRO A 66 -6.82 -10.08 14.48
CA PRO A 66 -7.98 -9.59 15.26
C PRO A 66 -7.80 -8.16 15.83
N TYR A 67 -6.94 -7.34 15.25
CA TYR A 67 -6.44 -6.11 15.87
C TYR A 67 -7.25 -4.86 15.57
N TYR A 68 -8.12 -4.86 14.55
CA TYR A 68 -8.95 -3.69 14.28
C TYR A 68 -10.11 -3.57 15.29
N ASP A 69 -10.63 -2.36 15.47
CA ASP A 69 -11.77 -2.12 16.35
C ASP A 69 -13.05 -2.70 15.72
N THR A 70 -13.46 -3.88 16.20
CA THR A 70 -14.62 -4.59 15.67
C THR A 70 -15.95 -3.94 16.06
N GLU A 71 -16.00 -3.20 17.16
CA GLU A 71 -17.21 -2.52 17.62
C GLU A 71 -17.51 -1.29 16.76
N ARG A 72 -16.49 -0.47 16.51
CA ARG A 72 -16.61 0.76 15.71
C ARG A 72 -16.32 0.52 14.23
N LYS A 73 -15.89 -0.68 13.88
CA LYS A 73 -15.40 -1.01 12.51
C LYS A 73 -14.34 -0.02 12.04
N ALA A 74 -13.47 0.39 12.94
CA ALA A 74 -12.43 1.34 12.65
C ALA A 74 -11.13 0.63 12.23
N PRO A 75 -10.47 1.10 11.15
CA PRO A 75 -9.21 0.53 10.70
C PRO A 75 -8.07 0.87 11.64
N ILE A 76 -6.97 0.14 11.51
CA ILE A 76 -5.70 0.46 12.14
C ILE A 76 -4.79 1.10 11.11
N LEU A 77 -4.19 2.23 11.51
CA LEU A 77 -3.12 2.87 10.76
C LEU A 77 -1.78 2.33 11.25
N ARG A 78 -0.92 1.95 10.31
CA ARG A 78 0.45 1.52 10.55
C ARG A 78 1.41 2.37 9.75
N SER A 79 2.65 2.48 10.21
CA SER A 79 3.72 3.19 9.54
C SER A 79 4.86 2.27 9.17
N GLY A 80 5.68 2.71 8.24
CA GLY A 80 6.87 2.04 7.79
C GLY A 80 7.71 2.95 6.91
N VAL A 81 8.67 2.37 6.19
CA VAL A 81 9.52 3.09 5.24
C VAL A 81 9.67 2.30 3.93
N ILE A 82 9.89 3.01 2.84
CA ILE A 82 10.24 2.39 1.56
C ILE A 82 11.57 1.65 1.73
N ALA A 83 11.60 0.36 1.42
CA ALA A 83 12.77 -0.50 1.61
C ALA A 83 13.50 -0.85 0.32
N SER A 84 12.82 -0.97 -0.81
CA SER A 84 13.46 -1.17 -2.12
C SER A 84 13.53 0.13 -2.92
N ASP A 85 14.43 0.21 -3.89
CA ASP A 85 14.55 1.39 -4.75
C ASP A 85 13.24 1.59 -5.54
N PRO A 86 12.53 2.73 -5.38
CA PRO A 86 11.24 2.94 -6.01
C PRO A 86 11.30 3.06 -7.53
N ARG A 87 12.47 3.34 -8.10
CA ARG A 87 12.67 3.45 -9.56
C ARG A 87 12.56 2.10 -10.26
N PHE A 88 12.80 1.00 -9.55
CA PHE A 88 12.78 -0.36 -10.09
C PHE A 88 11.65 -1.18 -9.47
N ASN A 89 11.26 -2.26 -10.14
CA ASN A 89 10.31 -3.21 -9.59
C ASN A 89 11.05 -4.26 -8.75
N TYR A 90 10.58 -4.45 -7.52
CA TYR A 90 11.16 -5.45 -6.63
C TYR A 90 10.77 -6.85 -7.10
N LYS A 91 11.77 -7.70 -7.46
CA LYS A 91 11.55 -9.06 -7.99
C LYS A 91 10.57 -9.09 -9.16
N GLU A 92 10.74 -8.21 -10.13
CA GLU A 92 9.83 -7.97 -11.26
C GLU A 92 9.33 -9.24 -11.95
N HIS A 93 10.23 -10.17 -12.25
CA HIS A 93 9.87 -11.42 -12.94
C HIS A 93 8.96 -12.36 -12.13
N GLN A 94 8.81 -12.13 -10.82
CA GLN A 94 8.00 -12.94 -9.92
C GLN A 94 6.75 -12.22 -9.42
N LEU A 95 6.86 -10.90 -9.22
CA LEU A 95 5.88 -10.12 -8.48
C LEU A 95 5.29 -8.95 -9.29
N GLY A 96 5.71 -8.77 -10.54
CA GLY A 96 5.22 -7.69 -11.38
C GLY A 96 5.68 -6.31 -10.90
N ASN A 97 4.80 -5.32 -10.97
CA ASN A 97 5.07 -3.92 -10.64
C ASN A 97 5.04 -3.67 -9.12
N CYS A 98 5.97 -4.30 -8.43
CA CYS A 98 6.00 -4.39 -6.98
C CYS A 98 7.06 -3.48 -6.35
N LEU A 99 6.77 -2.97 -5.16
CA LEU A 99 7.71 -2.26 -4.27
C LEU A 99 7.72 -2.94 -2.90
N ALA A 100 8.91 -3.13 -2.32
CA ALA A 100 9.05 -3.62 -0.95
C ALA A 100 9.18 -2.44 0.03
N TYR A 101 8.54 -2.57 1.18
CA TYR A 101 8.62 -1.61 2.26
C TYR A 101 8.76 -2.31 3.62
N GLU A 102 9.44 -1.67 4.54
CA GLU A 102 9.61 -2.17 5.90
C GLU A 102 8.40 -1.79 6.73
N ALA A 103 7.61 -2.78 7.05
CA ALA A 103 6.50 -2.71 8.00
C ALA A 103 5.97 -4.12 8.24
N PHE A 104 5.27 -4.31 9.34
CA PHE A 104 4.54 -5.55 9.60
C PHE A 104 3.13 -5.44 9.04
N SER A 105 2.85 -6.05 7.87
CA SER A 105 1.49 -6.30 7.43
C SER A 105 1.00 -7.66 7.95
N LEU A 106 -0.26 -7.73 8.28
CA LEU A 106 -0.91 -8.93 8.82
C LEU A 106 -2.04 -9.36 7.89
N GLY A 107 -2.55 -10.58 8.08
CA GLY A 107 -3.78 -11.01 7.42
C GLY A 107 -4.89 -9.98 7.61
N GLY A 108 -5.63 -9.64 6.55
CA GLY A 108 -6.60 -8.54 6.52
C GLY A 108 -6.02 -7.17 6.15
N SER A 109 -4.70 -7.04 5.98
CA SER A 109 -4.07 -5.83 5.45
C SER A 109 -3.98 -5.81 3.92
N SER A 110 -4.28 -6.90 3.24
CA SER A 110 -4.34 -6.95 1.77
C SER A 110 -5.42 -5.99 1.25
N GLY A 111 -5.12 -5.25 0.19
CA GLY A 111 -5.99 -4.19 -0.33
C GLY A 111 -5.85 -2.84 0.38
N SER A 112 -5.05 -2.75 1.45
CA SER A 112 -4.81 -1.47 2.15
C SER A 112 -4.09 -0.46 1.26
N PRO A 113 -4.58 0.79 1.17
CA PRO A 113 -3.87 1.86 0.50
C PRO A 113 -2.58 2.20 1.27
N VAL A 114 -1.49 2.34 0.54
CA VAL A 114 -0.18 2.71 1.08
C VAL A 114 0.17 4.13 0.60
N LEU A 115 0.34 5.04 1.55
CA LEU A 115 0.60 6.45 1.29
C LEU A 115 2.01 6.81 1.74
N ALA A 116 2.82 7.33 0.83
CA ALA A 116 4.05 8.02 1.21
C ALA A 116 3.66 9.39 1.77
N ILE A 117 4.06 9.68 3.00
CA ILE A 117 3.71 10.93 3.66
C ILE A 117 4.47 12.10 3.06
N GLN A 118 4.02 13.31 3.34
CA GLN A 118 4.69 14.54 2.91
C GLN A 118 6.16 14.53 3.31
N LYS A 119 7.03 14.99 2.41
CA LYS A 119 8.45 15.19 2.63
C LYS A 119 8.80 16.66 2.43
N GLY A 120 9.58 17.20 3.36
CA GLY A 120 9.98 18.61 3.31
C GLY A 120 8.84 19.59 3.61
N PHE A 121 9.11 20.86 3.35
CA PHE A 121 8.18 21.96 3.59
C PHE A 121 7.84 22.67 2.29
N LYS A 122 6.55 22.97 2.10
CA LYS A 122 6.12 23.83 1.01
C LYS A 122 6.60 25.27 1.31
N VAL A 123 7.40 25.81 0.41
CA VAL A 123 7.91 27.18 0.57
C VAL A 123 6.73 28.15 0.45
N GLY A 124 6.37 28.79 1.56
CA GLY A 124 5.48 29.94 1.59
C GLY A 124 6.29 31.24 1.39
N SER A 125 5.61 32.34 1.09
CA SER A 125 6.23 33.66 0.94
C SER A 125 7.08 33.98 2.17
N GLY A 126 8.40 33.97 2.05
CA GLY A 126 9.36 34.37 3.08
C GLY A 126 10.37 33.32 3.53
N LEU A 127 10.21 32.02 3.18
CA LEU A 127 11.20 31.00 3.45
C LEU A 127 11.90 30.58 2.15
N GLN A 128 13.22 30.80 2.08
CA GLN A 128 14.05 30.22 1.01
C GLN A 128 14.49 28.82 1.45
N ALA A 129 13.74 27.81 1.06
CA ALA A 129 14.17 26.42 1.15
C ALA A 129 14.29 25.85 -0.27
N PRO A 130 15.23 24.92 -0.52
CA PRO A 130 15.29 24.24 -1.82
C PRO A 130 13.95 23.56 -2.11
N THR A 131 13.29 23.96 -3.20
CA THR A 131 11.97 23.41 -3.61
C THR A 131 12.06 21.95 -4.01
N ASP A 132 13.26 21.47 -4.31
CA ASP A 132 13.53 20.12 -4.82
C ASP A 132 13.30 19.00 -3.78
N PHE A 133 13.12 19.38 -2.50
CA PHE A 133 12.88 18.42 -1.43
C PHE A 133 11.43 18.32 -0.97
N TYR A 134 10.52 19.14 -1.53
CA TYR A 134 9.12 19.08 -1.17
C TYR A 134 8.37 18.03 -2.02
N ARG A 135 7.65 17.15 -1.35
CA ARG A 135 6.68 16.23 -1.97
C ARG A 135 5.41 16.20 -1.12
N GLU A 136 4.29 16.37 -1.76
CA GLU A 136 2.98 16.16 -1.15
C GLU A 136 2.77 14.67 -0.84
N ILE A 137 1.76 14.39 -0.01
CA ILE A 137 1.33 13.01 0.24
C ILE A 137 0.93 12.34 -1.08
N LYS A 138 1.37 11.10 -1.28
CA LYS A 138 1.08 10.32 -2.49
C LYS A 138 0.60 8.92 -2.11
N LEU A 139 -0.46 8.47 -2.77
CA LEU A 139 -0.85 7.07 -2.76
C LEU A 139 0.10 6.31 -3.68
N ILE A 140 1.03 5.55 -3.10
CA ILE A 140 2.09 4.86 -3.84
C ILE A 140 1.71 3.44 -4.25
N GLY A 141 0.60 2.90 -3.72
CA GLY A 141 0.12 1.59 -4.13
C GLY A 141 -0.84 0.95 -3.14
N ILE A 142 -1.06 -0.33 -3.35
CA ILE A 142 -1.94 -1.17 -2.54
C ILE A 142 -1.13 -2.34 -1.96
N ASN A 143 -1.20 -2.53 -0.64
CA ASN A 143 -0.59 -3.68 0.02
C ASN A 143 -1.21 -4.99 -0.47
N PHE A 144 -0.39 -5.99 -0.83
CA PHE A 144 -0.89 -7.30 -1.24
C PHE A 144 -0.30 -8.46 -0.41
N GLY A 145 0.78 -8.23 0.31
CA GLY A 145 1.40 -9.32 1.05
C GLY A 145 2.66 -8.93 1.82
N CYS A 146 3.39 -9.96 2.24
CA CYS A 146 4.65 -9.80 2.95
C CYS A 146 5.64 -10.92 2.60
N CYS A 147 6.91 -10.66 2.86
CA CYS A 147 7.95 -11.68 2.78
C CYS A 147 7.99 -12.49 4.08
N ASN A 148 7.98 -13.79 3.96
CA ASN A 148 8.09 -14.71 5.08
C ASN A 148 9.47 -15.38 5.11
N VAL A 149 9.95 -15.65 6.32
CA VAL A 149 11.13 -16.47 6.59
C VAL A 149 10.67 -17.78 7.20
N VAL A 150 11.11 -18.89 6.62
CA VAL A 150 10.87 -20.21 7.18
C VAL A 150 12.06 -20.56 8.08
N LYS A 151 11.81 -20.85 9.34
CA LYS A 151 12.78 -21.35 10.29
C LYS A 151 12.48 -22.80 10.63
N GLU A 152 13.50 -23.61 10.64
CA GLU A 152 13.41 -24.97 11.18
C GLU A 152 13.73 -24.91 12.67
N VAL A 153 12.81 -25.41 13.48
CA VAL A 153 12.94 -25.51 14.92
C VAL A 153 12.99 -26.99 15.27
N SER A 154 14.12 -27.47 15.75
CA SER A 154 14.25 -28.80 16.35
C SER A 154 13.97 -28.70 17.85
N THR A 155 13.27 -29.69 18.39
CA THR A 155 13.07 -29.77 19.84
C THR A 155 14.08 -30.71 20.46
N ASN A 156 14.67 -30.32 21.61
CA ASN A 156 15.60 -31.19 22.34
C ASN A 156 14.91 -32.43 22.92
N GLN A 157 13.58 -32.46 22.96
CA GLN A 157 12.79 -33.57 23.50
C GLN A 157 12.53 -34.67 22.49
N ILE A 158 12.49 -34.34 21.21
CA ILE A 158 12.31 -35.30 20.10
C ILE A 158 13.24 -34.84 18.96
N PRO A 159 14.49 -35.29 18.92
CA PRO A 159 15.50 -34.85 17.94
C PRO A 159 15.11 -35.09 16.47
N GLU A 160 14.21 -36.02 16.22
CA GLU A 160 13.75 -36.38 14.86
C GLU A 160 12.58 -35.51 14.38
N LEU A 161 12.00 -34.67 15.26
CA LEU A 161 10.90 -33.79 14.91
C LEU A 161 11.43 -32.40 14.53
N THR A 162 11.43 -32.12 13.23
CA THR A 162 11.68 -30.77 12.71
C THR A 162 10.35 -30.09 12.42
N VAL A 163 10.09 -28.98 13.06
CA VAL A 163 8.91 -28.12 12.81
C VAL A 163 9.33 -26.91 12.01
N GLN A 164 8.68 -26.67 10.89
CA GLN A 164 8.88 -25.46 10.12
C GLN A 164 7.96 -24.35 10.66
N GLN A 165 8.57 -23.27 11.11
CA GLN A 165 7.86 -22.07 11.55
C GLN A 165 8.02 -20.96 10.51
N THR A 166 6.90 -20.48 9.98
CA THR A 166 6.88 -19.33 9.09
C THR A 166 6.75 -18.05 9.92
N GLN A 167 7.66 -17.12 9.74
CA GLN A 167 7.66 -15.82 10.40
C GLN A 167 7.70 -14.69 9.38
N HIS A 168 7.00 -13.59 9.69
CA HIS A 168 7.09 -12.36 8.90
C HIS A 168 8.50 -11.78 8.97
N SER A 169 9.10 -11.47 7.82
CA SER A 169 10.48 -10.95 7.75
C SER A 169 10.65 -9.49 8.17
N GLY A 170 9.55 -8.76 8.37
CA GLY A 170 9.53 -7.30 8.51
C GLY A 170 9.30 -6.58 7.18
N LEU A 171 9.39 -7.27 6.05
CA LEU A 171 9.14 -6.69 4.73
C LEU A 171 7.73 -7.00 4.26
N SER A 172 7.01 -5.96 3.90
CA SER A 172 5.72 -6.00 3.23
C SER A 172 5.86 -5.57 1.76
N LEU A 173 4.88 -5.92 0.96
CA LEU A 173 4.88 -5.74 -0.48
C LEU A 173 3.65 -4.98 -0.92
N LEU A 174 3.82 -4.06 -1.86
CA LEU A 174 2.72 -3.35 -2.52
C LEU A 174 2.84 -3.43 -4.04
N TYR A 175 1.70 -3.46 -4.73
CA TYR A 175 1.63 -3.10 -6.13
C TYR A 175 1.65 -1.59 -6.27
N LYS A 176 2.51 -1.07 -7.14
CA LYS A 176 2.65 0.37 -7.35
C LYS A 176 1.36 0.99 -7.89
N SER A 177 1.13 2.25 -7.58
CA SER A 177 -0.03 3.00 -8.09
C SER A 177 -0.07 3.14 -9.61
N THR A 178 1.05 2.94 -10.30
CA THR A 178 1.10 2.88 -11.76
C THR A 178 0.24 1.75 -12.32
N SER A 179 0.14 0.60 -11.64
CA SER A 179 -0.78 -0.49 -12.02
C SER A 179 -2.25 -0.08 -11.87
N ILE A 180 -2.56 0.76 -10.86
CA ILE A 180 -3.90 1.33 -10.69
C ILE A 180 -4.21 2.29 -11.84
N LEU A 181 -3.26 3.16 -12.19
CA LEU A 181 -3.40 4.11 -13.31
C LEU A 181 -3.64 3.38 -14.63
N GLU A 182 -2.86 2.34 -14.93
CA GLU A 182 -3.06 1.51 -16.12
C GLU A 182 -4.47 0.88 -16.15
N ALA A 183 -4.95 0.36 -15.01
CA ALA A 183 -6.28 -0.22 -14.94
C ALA A 183 -7.42 0.81 -15.05
N ILE A 184 -7.18 2.08 -14.68
CA ILE A 184 -8.15 3.16 -14.87
C ILE A 184 -8.23 3.58 -16.34
N ASP A 185 -7.08 3.62 -17.03
CA ASP A 185 -6.95 4.12 -18.40
C ASP A 185 -7.27 3.04 -19.46
N SER A 186 -7.39 1.77 -19.07
CA SER A 186 -7.78 0.64 -19.93
C SER A 186 -9.30 0.55 -20.09
#